data_48a22b389ba0a84380be5687c0d0c304
#
_entry.id   48a22b389ba0a84380be5687c0d0c304
#
_cell.length_a   1.000
_cell.length_b   1.000
_cell.length_c   1.000
_cell.angle_alpha   90.00
_cell.angle_beta   90.00
_cell.angle_gamma   90.00
#
_symmetry.space_group_name_H-M   'P 1'
#
loop_
_entity.id
_entity.type
_entity.pdbx_description
1 polymer ?
#
loop_
_entity_poly.entity_id
_entity_poly.type
_entity_poly.pdbx_seq_one_letter_code
_entity_poly.pdbx_strand_id
1 'polypeptide(L)'
;FKNIEAICNCKFTTCGFNNCIFEDVHFYKNQFKDSTFVNTPFDQSVFNSTLFQNAMFDSNLIRSVKWTDIIFKNVSFKNVEIEGTTFKDVKFKNCEFKNVIITNSTMSQKLMNELQKQDVTLENIDTSI
;
A
#
# COMPACT_ATOMS: atom_id res chain seq x y z
N PHE A 1 0.20 4.21 16.04
CA PHE A 1 -0.95 3.30 15.88
C PHE A 1 -0.44 1.88 16.02
N LYS A 2 -0.75 1.23 17.15
CA LYS A 2 -0.30 -0.14 17.40
C LYS A 2 -1.44 -0.99 17.97
N ASN A 3 -1.51 -2.26 17.50
CA ASN A 3 -2.42 -3.27 18.05
C ASN A 3 -3.87 -2.80 18.04
N ILE A 4 -4.33 -2.26 16.93
CA ILE A 4 -5.70 -1.80 16.78
C ILE A 4 -6.47 -2.85 15.97
N GLU A 5 -7.49 -3.47 16.57
CA GLU A 5 -8.23 -4.54 15.93
C GLU A 5 -9.04 -4.10 14.72
N ALA A 6 -9.60 -2.90 14.76
CA ALA A 6 -10.39 -2.43 13.64
C ALA A 6 -10.53 -0.92 13.62
N ILE A 7 -10.24 -0.36 12.43
CA ILE A 7 -10.62 0.99 12.05
C ILE A 7 -11.54 0.79 10.84
N CYS A 8 -12.82 1.11 11.00
CA CYS A 8 -13.84 0.77 10.02
C CYS A 8 -14.62 1.97 9.53
N ASN A 9 -14.94 1.98 8.22
CA ASN A 9 -15.85 2.94 7.63
C ASN A 9 -15.48 4.40 7.89
N CYS A 10 -14.18 4.68 7.95
CA CYS A 10 -13.68 6.04 8.19
C CYS A 10 -13.25 6.69 6.90
N LYS A 11 -13.36 8.01 6.86
CA LYS A 11 -12.83 8.84 5.78
C LYS A 11 -11.75 9.74 6.35
N PHE A 12 -10.55 9.58 5.84
CA PHE A 12 -9.43 10.45 6.17
C PHE A 12 -9.22 11.38 4.98
N THR A 13 -9.54 12.65 5.14
CA THR A 13 -9.47 13.63 4.07
C THR A 13 -8.46 14.69 4.42
N THR A 14 -7.53 14.96 3.51
CA THR A 14 -6.50 15.99 3.68
C THR A 14 -5.68 15.77 4.96
N CYS A 15 -5.36 14.52 5.24
CA CYS A 15 -4.58 14.14 6.42
C CYS A 15 -3.12 13.92 6.05
N GLY A 16 -2.23 14.35 6.92
CA GLY A 16 -0.82 14.06 6.81
C GLY A 16 -0.38 13.07 7.87
N PHE A 17 0.08 11.93 7.43
CA PHE A 17 0.68 10.92 8.29
C PHE A 17 2.19 10.99 8.09
N ASN A 18 2.84 11.88 8.82
CA ASN A 18 4.28 12.09 8.70
C ASN A 18 4.97 11.56 9.95
N ASN A 19 5.97 10.71 9.76
CA ASN A 19 6.73 10.10 10.85
C ASN A 19 5.83 9.34 11.83
N CYS A 20 4.76 8.74 11.31
CA CYS A 20 3.86 7.88 12.08
C CYS A 20 4.30 6.42 11.94
N ILE A 21 3.78 5.58 12.78
CA ILE A 21 4.00 4.14 12.71
C ILE A 21 2.65 3.43 12.74
N PHE A 22 2.46 2.50 11.81
CA PHE A 22 1.31 1.60 11.82
C PHE A 22 1.83 0.18 12.03
N GLU A 23 1.55 -0.39 13.18
CA GLU A 23 1.96 -1.74 13.55
C GLU A 23 0.76 -2.54 14.03
N ASP A 24 0.47 -3.64 13.35
CA ASP A 24 -0.67 -4.52 13.68
C ASP A 24 -1.98 -3.72 13.76
N VAL A 25 -2.26 -2.93 12.72
CA VAL A 25 -3.49 -2.15 12.61
C VAL A 25 -4.33 -2.72 11.48
N HIS A 26 -5.61 -2.92 11.72
CA HIS A 26 -6.53 -3.50 10.75
C HIS A 26 -7.53 -2.45 10.27
N PHE A 27 -7.53 -2.20 8.97
CA PHE A 27 -8.40 -1.21 8.32
C PHE A 27 -9.43 -1.92 7.46
N TYR A 28 -10.71 -1.60 7.65
CA TYR A 28 -11.80 -2.17 6.88
C TYR A 28 -12.70 -1.09 6.32
N LYS A 29 -12.90 -1.05 5.00
CA LYS A 29 -13.81 -0.14 4.32
C LYS A 29 -13.53 1.33 4.62
N ASN A 30 -12.26 1.71 4.56
CA ASN A 30 -11.84 3.10 4.78
C ASN A 30 -11.54 3.79 3.46
N GLN A 31 -11.50 5.11 3.51
CA GLN A 31 -11.05 5.94 2.40
C GLN A 31 -10.00 6.92 2.90
N PHE A 32 -8.92 7.01 2.14
CA PHE A 32 -7.88 8.01 2.34
C PHE A 32 -7.85 8.90 1.10
N LYS A 33 -8.29 10.15 1.24
CA LYS A 33 -8.34 11.10 0.13
C LYS A 33 -7.46 12.30 0.40
N ASP A 34 -6.73 12.73 -0.62
CA ASP A 34 -5.88 13.92 -0.55
C ASP A 34 -4.93 13.85 0.66
N SER A 35 -4.43 12.66 0.95
CA SER A 35 -3.63 12.40 2.15
C SER A 35 -2.22 12.00 1.78
N THR A 36 -1.30 12.23 2.68
CA THR A 36 0.12 11.90 2.51
C THR A 36 0.60 10.97 3.60
N PHE A 37 1.49 10.06 3.20
CA PHE A 37 2.17 9.14 4.10
C PHE A 37 3.67 9.31 3.84
N VAL A 38 4.35 10.03 4.72
CA VAL A 38 5.78 10.32 4.54
C VAL A 38 6.56 9.75 5.71
N ASN A 39 7.61 8.97 5.40
CA ASN A 39 8.44 8.34 6.41
C ASN A 39 7.60 7.65 7.49
N THR A 40 6.58 6.90 7.03
CA THR A 40 5.60 6.25 7.89
C THR A 40 5.63 4.74 7.60
N PRO A 41 6.26 3.94 8.42
CA PRO A 41 6.29 2.50 8.20
C PRO A 41 4.95 1.84 8.52
N PHE A 42 4.64 0.81 7.71
CA PHE A 42 3.50 -0.08 7.94
C PHE A 42 4.06 -1.47 8.19
N ASP A 43 3.72 -2.06 9.32
CA ASP A 43 4.20 -3.39 9.69
C ASP A 43 3.05 -4.27 10.17
N GLN A 44 2.92 -5.46 9.60
CA GLN A 44 1.96 -6.47 10.01
C GLN A 44 0.51 -5.95 10.04
N SER A 45 0.19 -5.00 9.20
CA SER A 45 -1.15 -4.40 9.15
C SER A 45 -1.98 -5.00 8.03
N VAL A 46 -3.29 -4.86 8.15
CA VAL A 46 -4.24 -5.37 7.17
C VAL A 46 -5.10 -4.22 6.66
N PHE A 47 -5.21 -4.14 5.33
CA PHE A 47 -6.12 -3.20 4.67
C PHE A 47 -7.09 -4.01 3.83
N ASN A 48 -8.38 -3.83 4.06
CA ASN A 48 -9.42 -4.54 3.33
C ASN A 48 -10.47 -3.55 2.83
N SER A 49 -10.82 -3.64 1.56
CA SER A 49 -11.86 -2.81 0.95
C SER A 49 -11.62 -1.32 1.17
N THR A 50 -10.40 -0.87 0.90
CA THR A 50 -9.97 0.50 1.17
C THR A 50 -9.60 1.20 -0.13
N LEU A 51 -10.00 2.47 -0.22
CA LEU A 51 -9.66 3.34 -1.34
C LEU A 51 -8.61 4.36 -0.89
N PHE A 52 -7.54 4.47 -1.69
CA PHE A 52 -6.57 5.55 -1.59
C PHE A 52 -6.71 6.41 -2.85
N GLN A 53 -7.07 7.67 -2.71
CA GLN A 53 -7.29 8.56 -3.84
C GLN A 53 -6.55 9.87 -3.66
N ASN A 54 -5.83 10.30 -4.70
CA ASN A 54 -5.03 11.52 -4.67
C ASN A 54 -4.08 11.52 -3.47
N ALA A 55 -3.45 10.40 -3.21
CA ALA A 55 -2.58 10.23 -2.05
C ALA A 55 -1.11 10.13 -2.50
N MET A 56 -0.21 10.30 -1.57
CA MET A 56 1.22 10.15 -1.81
C MET A 56 1.87 9.32 -0.71
N PHE A 57 2.66 8.36 -1.14
CA PHE A 57 3.53 7.57 -0.27
C PHE A 57 4.97 7.93 -0.60
N ASP A 58 5.70 8.45 0.36
CA ASP A 58 7.11 8.83 0.17
C ASP A 58 7.96 8.31 1.32
N SER A 59 9.06 7.64 0.96
CA SER A 59 10.04 7.16 1.93
C SER A 59 9.44 6.24 2.98
N ASN A 60 8.62 5.29 2.54
CA ASN A 60 7.95 4.34 3.43
C ASN A 60 8.56 2.95 3.32
N LEU A 61 8.51 2.23 4.42
CA LEU A 61 8.75 0.80 4.49
C LEU A 61 7.42 0.10 4.79
N ILE A 62 6.98 -0.77 3.89
CA ILE A 62 5.75 -1.53 4.02
C ILE A 62 6.14 -3.00 4.15
N ARG A 63 5.90 -3.60 5.31
CA ARG A 63 6.38 -4.95 5.60
C ARG A 63 5.29 -5.82 6.17
N SER A 64 5.13 -7.00 5.61
CA SER A 64 4.17 -8.01 6.07
C SER A 64 2.74 -7.47 6.15
N VAL A 65 2.36 -6.67 5.16
CA VAL A 65 1.03 -6.06 5.07
C VAL A 65 0.17 -6.91 4.14
N LYS A 66 -1.10 -7.05 4.48
CA LYS A 66 -2.07 -7.71 3.62
C LYS A 66 -2.99 -6.67 3.03
N TRP A 67 -2.98 -6.55 1.71
CA TRP A 67 -3.87 -5.69 0.95
C TRP A 67 -4.87 -6.53 0.19
N THR A 68 -6.14 -6.42 0.55
CA THR A 68 -7.23 -7.13 -0.11
C THR A 68 -8.31 -6.17 -0.54
N ASP A 69 -8.69 -6.22 -1.81
CA ASP A 69 -9.72 -5.35 -2.38
C ASP A 69 -9.38 -3.87 -2.17
N ILE A 70 -8.22 -3.47 -2.71
CA ILE A 70 -7.69 -2.12 -2.57
C ILE A 70 -7.68 -1.43 -3.93
N ILE A 71 -8.08 -0.18 -3.95
CA ILE A 71 -7.94 0.68 -5.12
C ILE A 71 -7.02 1.83 -4.77
N PHE A 72 -5.96 1.98 -5.56
CA PHE A 72 -5.09 3.14 -5.54
C PHE A 72 -5.40 3.97 -6.79
N LYS A 73 -5.98 5.14 -6.62
CA LYS A 73 -6.37 6.01 -7.72
C LYS A 73 -5.65 7.35 -7.63
N ASN A 74 -4.91 7.70 -8.68
CA ASN A 74 -4.11 8.92 -8.71
C ASN A 74 -3.17 9.00 -7.51
N VAL A 75 -2.46 7.92 -7.23
CA VAL A 75 -1.55 7.81 -6.09
C VAL A 75 -0.12 7.80 -6.60
N SER A 76 0.75 8.50 -5.90
CA SER A 76 2.18 8.51 -6.18
C SER A 76 2.93 7.71 -5.12
N PHE A 77 3.81 6.81 -5.58
CA PHE A 77 4.70 6.03 -4.71
C PHE A 77 6.14 6.42 -5.05
N LYS A 78 6.85 6.96 -4.07
CA LYS A 78 8.23 7.41 -4.27
C LYS A 78 9.11 6.92 -3.13
N ASN A 79 10.24 6.29 -3.50
CA ASN A 79 11.18 5.76 -2.51
C ASN A 79 10.50 4.82 -1.50
N VAL A 80 9.72 3.87 -2.01
CA VAL A 80 8.93 2.95 -1.16
C VAL A 80 9.54 1.55 -1.27
N GLU A 81 9.78 0.93 -0.14
CA GLU A 81 10.20 -0.47 -0.05
C GLU A 81 9.03 -1.30 0.48
N ILE A 82 8.70 -2.36 -0.25
CA ILE A 82 7.61 -3.26 0.11
C ILE A 82 8.19 -4.67 0.24
N GLU A 83 8.00 -5.30 1.38
CA GLU A 83 8.55 -6.62 1.67
C GLU A 83 7.50 -7.52 2.32
N GLY A 84 7.43 -8.76 1.87
CA GLY A 84 6.57 -9.75 2.49
C GLY A 84 5.09 -9.40 2.45
N THR A 85 4.65 -8.65 1.46
CA THR A 85 3.30 -8.10 1.37
C THR A 85 2.46 -8.90 0.38
N THR A 86 1.18 -9.11 0.72
CA THR A 86 0.23 -9.80 -0.15
C THR A 86 -0.68 -8.77 -0.82
N PHE A 87 -0.76 -8.86 -2.15
CA PHE A 87 -1.63 -8.03 -2.98
C PHE A 87 -2.74 -8.92 -3.55
N LYS A 88 -3.94 -8.83 -3.01
CA LYS A 88 -5.08 -9.58 -3.50
C LYS A 88 -6.18 -8.63 -3.95
N ASP A 89 -6.57 -8.73 -5.21
CA ASP A 89 -7.57 -7.83 -5.79
C ASP A 89 -7.18 -6.36 -5.60
N VAL A 90 -5.93 -6.04 -5.88
CA VAL A 90 -5.39 -4.69 -5.78
C VAL A 90 -5.32 -4.08 -7.17
N LYS A 91 -5.81 -2.86 -7.30
CA LYS A 91 -5.81 -2.13 -8.57
C LYS A 91 -5.09 -0.80 -8.40
N PHE A 92 -4.22 -0.52 -9.37
CA PHE A 92 -3.55 0.77 -9.49
C PHE A 92 -4.10 1.50 -10.71
N LYS A 93 -4.79 2.63 -10.49
CA LYS A 93 -5.38 3.43 -11.56
C LYS A 93 -4.70 4.78 -11.61
N ASN A 94 -4.03 5.07 -12.73
CA ASN A 94 -3.34 6.34 -12.94
C ASN A 94 -2.36 6.65 -11.79
N CYS A 95 -1.53 5.68 -11.44
CA CYS A 95 -0.55 5.81 -10.38
C CYS A 95 0.85 6.03 -10.94
N GLU A 96 1.69 6.72 -10.20
CA GLU A 96 3.08 6.94 -10.52
C GLU A 96 3.96 6.17 -9.53
N PHE A 97 5.01 5.55 -10.08
CA PHE A 97 5.99 4.80 -9.29
C PHE A 97 7.37 5.35 -9.60
N LYS A 98 8.10 5.73 -8.56
CA LYS A 98 9.48 6.17 -8.69
C LYS A 98 10.32 5.54 -7.60
N ASN A 99 11.33 4.77 -7.99
CA ASN A 99 12.24 4.10 -7.07
C ASN A 99 11.49 3.26 -6.03
N VAL A 100 10.66 2.33 -6.51
CA VAL A 100 9.89 1.40 -5.68
C VAL A 100 10.51 0.01 -5.78
N ILE A 101 10.70 -0.64 -4.64
CA ILE A 101 11.27 -1.98 -4.57
C ILE A 101 10.27 -2.88 -3.86
N ILE A 102 9.90 -3.99 -4.51
CA ILE A 102 8.99 -4.99 -3.94
C ILE A 102 9.71 -6.33 -3.90
N THR A 103 9.87 -6.88 -2.71
CA THR A 103 10.56 -8.15 -2.52
C THR A 103 9.74 -9.13 -1.69
N ASN A 104 9.93 -10.42 -1.95
CA ASN A 104 9.34 -11.50 -1.15
C ASN A 104 7.83 -11.34 -0.96
N SER A 105 7.14 -10.93 -2.01
CA SER A 105 5.71 -10.58 -1.95
C SER A 105 4.89 -11.48 -2.88
N THR A 106 3.57 -11.46 -2.69
CA THR A 106 2.63 -12.29 -3.45
C THR A 106 1.66 -11.38 -4.19
N MET A 107 1.47 -11.62 -5.49
CA MET A 107 0.53 -10.88 -6.33
C MET A 107 0.15 -11.71 -7.54
N SER A 108 -0.91 -11.29 -8.23
CA SER A 108 -1.29 -11.95 -9.47
C SER A 108 -0.25 -11.72 -10.57
N GLN A 109 -0.18 -12.64 -11.53
CA GLN A 109 0.69 -12.46 -12.69
C GLN A 109 0.33 -11.19 -13.47
N LYS A 110 -0.95 -10.87 -13.55
CA LYS A 110 -1.43 -9.67 -14.23
C LYS A 110 -0.87 -8.42 -13.57
N LEU A 111 -0.93 -8.34 -12.25
CA LEU A 111 -0.40 -7.19 -11.52
C LEU A 111 1.12 -7.09 -11.68
N MET A 112 1.82 -8.21 -11.58
CA MET A 112 3.26 -8.24 -11.79
C MET A 112 3.63 -7.68 -13.16
N ASN A 113 2.90 -8.10 -14.20
CA ASN A 113 3.14 -7.61 -15.56
C ASN A 113 2.91 -6.10 -15.67
N GLU A 114 1.90 -5.58 -15.00
CA GLU A 114 1.64 -4.13 -14.99
C GLU A 114 2.75 -3.36 -14.30
N LEU A 115 3.22 -3.85 -13.15
CA LEU A 115 4.26 -3.18 -12.38
C LEU A 115 5.63 -3.23 -13.06
N GLN A 116 5.92 -4.28 -13.83
CA GLN A 116 7.17 -4.39 -14.57
C GLN A 116 7.36 -3.27 -15.60
N LYS A 117 6.30 -2.61 -16.01
CA LYS A 117 6.34 -1.48 -16.95
C LYS A 117 6.63 -0.15 -16.27
N GLN A 118 6.70 -0.14 -14.95
CA GLN A 118 6.92 1.05 -14.13
C GLN A 118 8.33 1.05 -13.53
N ASP A 119 8.69 2.12 -12.86
CA ASP A 119 9.98 2.19 -12.13
C ASP A 119 9.87 1.41 -10.80
N VAL A 120 9.68 0.11 -10.92
CA VAL A 120 9.50 -0.82 -9.81
C VAL A 120 10.47 -1.99 -10.00
N THR A 121 11.25 -2.27 -8.96
CA THR A 121 12.11 -3.44 -8.93
C THR A 121 11.38 -4.57 -8.21
N LEU A 122 11.25 -5.72 -8.88
CA LEU A 122 10.53 -6.88 -8.36
C LEU A 122 11.49 -8.04 -8.18
N GLU A 123 11.58 -8.55 -6.96
CA GLU A 123 12.43 -9.72 -6.64
C GLU A 123 11.66 -10.74 -5.80
N ASN A 124 11.80 -12.01 -6.16
CA ASN A 124 11.20 -13.11 -5.43
C ASN A 124 9.68 -12.92 -5.23
N ILE A 125 8.96 -12.80 -6.34
CA ILE A 125 7.52 -12.59 -6.33
C ILE A 125 6.81 -13.92 -6.58
N ASP A 126 5.86 -14.26 -5.71
CA ASP A 126 5.00 -15.42 -5.84
C ASP A 126 3.72 -15.02 -6.57
N THR A 127 3.47 -15.61 -7.71
CA THR A 127 2.30 -15.31 -8.55
C THR A 127 1.26 -16.41 -8.53
N SER A 128 1.28 -17.26 -7.52
CA SER A 128 0.38 -18.42 -7.46
C SER A 128 -1.04 -18.10 -6.95
N ILE A 129 -1.37 -16.85 -6.73
CA ILE A 129 -2.72 -16.47 -6.27
C ILE A 129 -3.66 -16.11 -7.42
#